data_085c8fcf56b26a69e8ed9350b7b7ae6c
#
_entry.id   085c8fcf56b26a69e8ed9350b7b7ae6c
#
_cell.length_a   1.000
_cell.length_b   1.000
_cell.length_c   1.000
_cell.angle_alpha   90.00
_cell.angle_beta   90.00
_cell.angle_gamma   90.00
#
_symmetry.space_group_name_H-M   'P 1'
#
loop_
_entity.id
_entity.type
_entity.pdbx_description
1 polymer ?
#
loop_
_entity_poly.entity_id
_entity_poly.type
_entity_poly.pdbx_seq_one_letter_code
_entity_poly.pdbx_strand_id
1 'polypeptide(L)'
;MPTNADGTMSLSQNTDLYYLCGIDQEESVLALFPDAKNPADREILFIRETNEHIAIWEGEKHSKEKATALSGINNIQWTSQIDATLHRLILQTRNIYLNTNEYVRADTSVQTRDSRFIKNCIAKYPLHNYERLAPLMHRLRIRKDKEEIKMLQQACDITESGFRRALNFVKPGVGEWEVEAEYAHEFIRHKSKGFAYTPIIGSGKNALCLHYMENNQICEDGAMLLMDVGAEYGNWNADMTRTIPVNGKFSDRQRAVYNSVLTVMRKCNEIMRPGILPADYQKKSVEFMEQELIILGLINADDARNQSDDKPLVKKYFMHGTSHHLGLDVHDVSPSEEPFAA
;
A
#
# COMPACT_ATOMS: atom_id res chain seq x y z
N MET A 1 19.60 -5.09 1.67
CA MET A 1 20.30 -6.39 1.64
C MET A 1 20.95 -6.58 0.30
N PRO A 2 22.23 -6.95 0.23
CA PRO A 2 22.84 -7.33 -1.04
C PRO A 2 22.16 -8.60 -1.57
N THR A 3 21.79 -8.59 -2.84
CA THR A 3 21.18 -9.73 -3.53
C THR A 3 22.15 -10.46 -4.44
N ASN A 4 23.13 -9.74 -4.95
CA ASN A 4 24.28 -10.26 -5.68
C ASN A 4 25.41 -9.24 -5.50
N ALA A 5 26.62 -9.63 -5.31
CA ALA A 5 27.81 -8.76 -5.15
C ALA A 5 27.50 -7.30 -4.73
N ASP A 6 27.16 -6.42 -5.70
CA ASP A 6 26.85 -5.00 -5.51
C ASP A 6 25.34 -4.68 -5.61
N GLY A 7 24.53 -5.66 -6.03
CA GLY A 7 23.07 -5.44 -6.15
C GLY A 7 22.38 -5.42 -4.78
N THR A 8 21.65 -4.34 -4.49
CA THR A 8 20.85 -4.20 -3.27
C THR A 8 19.39 -4.04 -3.63
N MET A 9 18.50 -4.55 -2.77
CA MET A 9 17.08 -4.21 -2.84
C MET A 9 16.86 -2.81 -2.26
N SER A 10 15.99 -2.03 -2.91
CA SER A 10 15.53 -0.75 -2.34
C SER A 10 14.85 -0.99 -0.99
N LEU A 11 15.09 -0.08 -0.06
CA LEU A 11 14.45 -0.12 1.25
C LEU A 11 12.99 0.29 1.12
N SER A 12 12.11 -0.58 1.59
CA SER A 12 10.75 -0.22 2.01
C SER A 12 10.70 -0.40 3.52
N GLN A 13 10.50 0.69 4.26
CA GLN A 13 10.46 0.65 5.71
C GLN A 13 9.20 -0.05 6.20
N ASN A 14 9.29 -0.72 7.36
CA ASN A 14 8.11 -1.20 8.06
C ASN A 14 7.19 -0.02 8.37
N THR A 15 5.94 -0.10 7.91
CA THR A 15 4.99 1.02 7.93
C THR A 15 4.59 1.42 9.34
N ASP A 16 4.48 0.48 10.28
CA ASP A 16 4.22 0.79 11.69
C ASP A 16 5.41 1.50 12.35
N LEU A 17 6.64 1.05 12.07
CA LEU A 17 7.84 1.72 12.55
C LEU A 17 7.92 3.15 12.00
N TYR A 18 7.71 3.30 10.70
CA TYR A 18 7.75 4.61 10.06
C TYR A 18 6.67 5.55 10.63
N TYR A 19 5.44 5.06 10.79
CA TYR A 19 4.34 5.81 11.41
C TYR A 19 4.69 6.32 12.82
N LEU A 20 5.35 5.48 13.63
CA LEU A 20 5.66 5.82 15.03
C LEU A 20 6.85 6.76 15.19
N CYS A 21 7.83 6.75 14.28
CA CYS A 21 9.06 7.52 14.47
C CYS A 21 9.60 8.27 13.24
N GLY A 22 9.01 8.08 12.06
CA GLY A 22 9.44 8.76 10.83
C GLY A 22 10.84 8.36 10.31
N ILE A 23 11.45 7.30 10.84
CA ILE A 23 12.79 6.86 10.45
C ILE A 23 12.72 5.90 9.28
N ASP A 24 13.28 6.33 8.15
CA ASP A 24 13.39 5.57 6.92
C ASP A 24 14.83 5.11 6.69
N GLN A 25 15.32 4.28 7.59
CA GLN A 25 16.66 3.68 7.56
C GLN A 25 16.58 2.21 7.96
N GLU A 26 17.37 1.40 7.26
CA GLU A 26 17.48 -0.03 7.55
C GLU A 26 17.97 -0.32 8.98
N GLU A 27 17.59 -1.50 9.48
CA GLU A 27 17.98 -2.02 10.80
C GLU A 27 17.54 -1.17 11.98
N SER A 28 16.56 -0.27 11.79
CA SER A 28 15.97 0.49 12.88
C SER A 28 14.99 -0.35 13.70
N VAL A 29 14.97 -0.13 15.02
CA VAL A 29 14.07 -0.81 15.96
C VAL A 29 13.56 0.21 16.96
N LEU A 30 12.26 0.23 17.23
CA LEU A 30 11.64 1.07 18.24
C LEU A 30 11.14 0.22 19.40
N ALA A 31 11.51 0.58 20.63
CA ALA A 31 11.00 0.01 21.86
C ALA A 31 10.19 1.08 22.61
N LEU A 32 8.94 0.76 22.92
CA LEU A 32 8.04 1.61 23.68
C LEU A 32 7.68 0.93 24.99
N PHE A 33 7.93 1.62 26.12
CA PHE A 33 7.57 1.16 27.44
C PHE A 33 6.94 2.32 28.25
N PRO A 34 5.68 2.69 27.96
CA PRO A 34 5.04 3.88 28.54
C PRO A 34 5.07 3.91 30.07
N ASP A 35 4.98 2.75 30.72
CA ASP A 35 4.95 2.61 32.18
C ASP A 35 6.36 2.52 32.80
N ALA A 36 7.43 2.72 32.05
CA ALA A 36 8.78 2.68 32.59
C ALA A 36 8.98 3.71 33.68
N LYS A 37 9.55 3.28 34.82
CA LYS A 37 9.84 4.13 35.97
C LYS A 37 10.85 5.24 35.60
N ASN A 38 11.86 4.86 34.83
CA ASN A 38 12.81 5.82 34.26
C ASN A 38 12.21 6.41 32.97
N PRO A 39 11.94 7.73 32.90
CA PRO A 39 11.40 8.35 31.70
C PRO A 39 12.23 8.12 30.43
N ALA A 40 13.54 7.99 30.56
CA ALA A 40 14.44 7.71 29.42
C ALA A 40 14.22 6.29 28.81
N ASP A 41 13.54 5.39 29.50
CA ASP A 41 13.25 4.05 29.01
C ASP A 41 11.86 3.95 28.35
N ARG A 42 11.08 5.03 28.33
CA ARG A 42 9.73 5.01 27.78
C ARG A 42 9.71 4.91 26.26
N GLU A 43 10.69 5.52 25.62
CA GLU A 43 10.85 5.53 24.17
C GLU A 43 12.34 5.37 23.84
N ILE A 44 12.71 4.31 23.18
CA ILE A 44 14.09 4.04 22.79
C ILE A 44 14.11 3.66 21.33
N LEU A 45 14.81 4.45 20.52
CA LEU A 45 15.04 4.16 19.12
C LEU A 45 16.46 3.62 18.92
N PHE A 46 16.55 2.44 18.36
CA PHE A 46 17.81 1.84 17.96
C PHE A 46 18.03 2.06 16.47
N ILE A 47 19.20 2.58 16.12
CA ILE A 47 19.62 2.79 14.73
C ILE A 47 20.96 2.11 14.47
N ARG A 48 21.21 1.78 13.20
CA ARG A 48 22.48 1.19 12.78
C ARG A 48 23.62 2.14 13.07
N GLU A 49 24.69 1.62 13.63
CA GLU A 49 25.94 2.37 13.84
C GLU A 49 26.50 2.89 12.52
N THR A 50 27.06 4.08 12.56
CA THR A 50 27.72 4.70 11.40
C THR A 50 29.14 5.08 11.72
N ASN A 51 29.99 5.10 10.70
CA ASN A 51 31.40 5.56 10.77
C ASN A 51 31.83 6.00 9.36
N GLU A 52 33.02 6.60 9.26
CA GLU A 52 33.56 7.09 7.99
C GLU A 52 33.65 6.01 6.91
N HIS A 53 34.01 4.79 7.27
CA HIS A 53 34.08 3.69 6.32
C HIS A 53 32.70 3.34 5.74
N ILE A 54 31.68 3.24 6.57
CA ILE A 54 30.29 3.01 6.13
C ILE A 54 29.82 4.16 5.24
N ALA A 55 30.12 5.41 5.61
CA ALA A 55 29.73 6.57 4.83
C ALA A 55 30.35 6.58 3.42
N ILE A 56 31.59 6.10 3.27
CA ILE A 56 32.25 5.98 1.96
C ILE A 56 31.57 4.94 1.05
N TRP A 57 31.14 3.81 1.61
CA TRP A 57 30.62 2.68 0.82
C TRP A 57 29.11 2.67 0.67
N GLU A 58 28.38 3.11 1.69
CA GLU A 58 26.93 2.98 1.77
C GLU A 58 26.20 4.34 1.86
N GLY A 59 26.94 5.43 1.86
CA GLY A 59 26.42 6.77 2.10
C GLY A 59 26.21 7.07 3.60
N GLU A 60 25.89 8.31 3.91
CA GLU A 60 25.66 8.76 5.28
C GLU A 60 24.41 8.09 5.90
N LYS A 61 24.60 7.47 7.05
CA LYS A 61 23.50 7.00 7.91
C LYS A 61 23.13 8.09 8.92
N HIS A 62 21.98 7.93 9.58
CA HIS A 62 21.56 8.89 10.60
C HIS A 62 22.52 8.85 11.80
N SER A 63 23.02 10.04 12.21
CA SER A 63 23.59 10.21 13.54
C SER A 63 22.50 10.19 14.60
N LYS A 64 22.86 10.05 15.87
CA LYS A 64 21.88 10.10 16.98
C LYS A 64 21.14 11.44 17.03
N GLU A 65 21.85 12.55 16.80
CA GLU A 65 21.29 13.90 16.77
C GLU A 65 20.28 14.04 15.63
N LYS A 66 20.62 13.55 14.43
CA LYS A 66 19.72 13.57 13.28
C LYS A 66 18.49 12.70 13.51
N ALA A 67 18.67 11.50 14.09
CA ALA A 67 17.57 10.61 14.44
C ALA A 67 16.63 11.26 15.49
N THR A 68 17.19 11.92 16.52
CA THR A 68 16.41 12.70 17.49
C THR A 68 15.61 13.82 16.80
N ALA A 69 16.25 14.58 15.92
CA ALA A 69 15.60 15.69 15.21
C ALA A 69 14.45 15.22 14.30
N LEU A 70 14.57 14.04 13.70
CA LEU A 70 13.55 13.46 12.82
C LEU A 70 12.41 12.81 13.61
N SER A 71 12.73 12.02 14.63
CA SER A 71 11.75 11.21 15.35
C SER A 71 11.13 11.90 16.57
N GLY A 72 11.77 12.93 17.11
CA GLY A 72 11.42 13.53 18.40
C GLY A 72 11.84 12.68 19.62
N ILE A 73 12.39 11.48 19.41
CA ILE A 73 12.80 10.57 20.47
C ILE A 73 14.19 10.98 20.99
N ASN A 74 14.32 11.17 22.31
CA ASN A 74 15.56 11.61 22.93
C ASN A 74 16.57 10.49 23.22
N ASN A 75 16.07 9.27 23.46
CA ASN A 75 16.94 8.12 23.75
C ASN A 75 17.23 7.32 22.48
N ILE A 76 18.31 7.71 21.80
CA ILE A 76 18.81 7.00 20.62
C ILE A 76 19.97 6.11 20.99
N GLN A 77 19.88 4.83 20.70
CA GLN A 77 20.93 3.84 20.95
C GLN A 77 21.39 3.18 19.64
N TRP A 78 22.56 2.58 19.67
CA TRP A 78 23.04 1.78 18.55
C TRP A 78 22.44 0.37 18.56
N THR A 79 22.29 -0.24 17.40
CA THR A 79 21.72 -1.61 17.30
C THR A 79 22.52 -2.66 18.07
N SER A 80 23.81 -2.45 18.30
CA SER A 80 24.64 -3.31 19.18
C SER A 80 24.15 -3.36 20.63
N GLN A 81 23.36 -2.37 21.07
CA GLN A 81 22.83 -2.28 22.45
C GLN A 81 21.44 -2.95 22.60
N ILE A 82 20.80 -3.40 21.51
CA ILE A 82 19.43 -3.95 21.53
C ILE A 82 19.28 -5.06 22.56
N ASP A 83 20.12 -6.09 22.51
CA ASP A 83 19.94 -7.28 23.32
C ASP A 83 20.05 -6.99 24.83
N ALA A 84 21.00 -6.16 25.23
CA ALA A 84 21.21 -5.79 26.64
C ALA A 84 20.05 -4.89 27.14
N THR A 85 19.66 -3.91 26.32
CA THR A 85 18.60 -2.97 26.69
C THR A 85 17.25 -3.66 26.75
N LEU A 86 16.87 -4.44 25.75
CA LEU A 86 15.60 -5.16 25.74
C LEU A 86 15.54 -6.21 26.83
N HIS A 87 16.64 -6.92 27.13
CA HIS A 87 16.69 -7.84 28.25
C HIS A 87 16.34 -7.14 29.58
N ARG A 88 16.93 -6.00 29.84
CA ARG A 88 16.67 -5.20 31.04
C ARG A 88 15.21 -4.71 31.12
N LEU A 89 14.63 -4.30 29.99
CA LEU A 89 13.24 -3.82 29.94
C LEU A 89 12.24 -4.97 30.08
N ILE A 90 12.44 -6.06 29.37
CA ILE A 90 11.53 -7.21 29.36
C ILE A 90 11.36 -7.79 30.77
N LEU A 91 12.45 -7.86 31.56
CA LEU A 91 12.37 -8.35 32.95
C LEU A 91 11.53 -7.45 33.88
N GLN A 92 11.16 -6.26 33.45
CA GLN A 92 10.30 -5.33 34.22
C GLN A 92 8.83 -5.39 33.78
N THR A 93 8.51 -6.17 32.75
CA THR A 93 7.16 -6.23 32.18
C THR A 93 6.51 -7.58 32.40
N ARG A 94 5.18 -7.62 32.24
CA ARG A 94 4.42 -8.87 32.16
C ARG A 94 4.00 -9.16 30.74
N ASN A 95 3.65 -8.12 29.99
CA ASN A 95 3.11 -8.22 28.63
C ASN A 95 4.12 -7.67 27.62
N ILE A 96 4.28 -8.36 26.52
CA ILE A 96 5.16 -7.98 25.41
C ILE A 96 4.32 -7.93 24.14
N TYR A 97 4.22 -6.74 23.53
CA TYR A 97 3.54 -6.54 22.25
C TYR A 97 4.56 -6.66 21.12
N LEU A 98 4.28 -7.55 20.19
CA LEU A 98 5.19 -7.81 19.06
C LEU A 98 4.46 -7.59 17.74
N ASN A 99 5.23 -7.09 16.76
CA ASN A 99 4.71 -6.80 15.43
C ASN A 99 4.85 -8.00 14.50
N THR A 100 3.78 -8.28 13.75
CA THR A 100 3.77 -9.24 12.65
C THR A 100 2.99 -8.64 11.48
N ASN A 101 3.27 -9.08 10.26
CA ASN A 101 2.40 -8.76 9.14
C ASN A 101 1.13 -9.63 9.24
N GLU A 102 0.01 -9.02 9.57
CA GLU A 102 -1.29 -9.68 9.71
C GLU A 102 -2.22 -9.48 8.50
N TYR A 103 -1.68 -8.96 7.40
CA TYR A 103 -2.47 -8.84 6.19
C TYR A 103 -2.86 -10.23 5.67
N VAL A 104 -4.13 -10.39 5.27
CA VAL A 104 -4.68 -11.71 4.88
C VAL A 104 -3.99 -12.39 3.70
N ARG A 105 -3.25 -11.63 2.88
CA ARG A 105 -2.45 -12.14 1.77
C ARG A 105 -0.95 -12.23 2.11
N ALA A 106 -0.56 -11.99 3.38
CA ALA A 106 0.84 -12.07 3.76
C ALA A 106 1.37 -13.49 3.53
N ASP A 107 2.47 -13.59 2.78
CA ASP A 107 3.19 -14.85 2.64
C ASP A 107 4.14 -15.04 3.82
N THR A 108 3.91 -16.09 4.59
CA THR A 108 4.71 -16.46 5.77
C THR A 108 5.74 -17.54 5.48
N SER A 109 5.91 -17.95 4.21
CA SER A 109 6.90 -18.96 3.80
C SER A 109 8.33 -18.46 4.02
N VAL A 110 8.56 -17.15 3.89
CA VAL A 110 9.84 -16.51 4.15
C VAL A 110 9.90 -15.99 5.58
N GLN A 111 10.90 -16.45 6.33
CA GLN A 111 11.09 -16.00 7.70
C GLN A 111 11.60 -14.56 7.76
N THR A 112 10.75 -13.63 8.21
CA THR A 112 11.11 -12.22 8.41
C THR A 112 12.03 -12.01 9.63
N ARG A 113 12.60 -10.82 9.75
CA ARG A 113 13.36 -10.41 10.95
C ARG A 113 12.47 -10.45 12.20
N ASP A 114 11.24 -9.95 12.10
CA ASP A 114 10.28 -9.95 13.19
C ASP A 114 9.91 -11.36 13.63
N SER A 115 9.66 -12.27 12.70
CA SER A 115 9.35 -13.67 13.05
C SER A 115 10.52 -14.37 13.75
N ARG A 116 11.77 -14.06 13.39
CA ARG A 116 12.95 -14.55 14.13
C ARG A 116 13.03 -13.95 15.53
N PHE A 117 12.79 -12.64 15.65
CA PHE A 117 12.79 -11.95 16.93
C PHE A 117 11.73 -12.51 17.87
N ILE A 118 10.50 -12.73 17.39
CA ILE A 118 9.40 -13.34 18.16
C ILE A 118 9.80 -14.73 18.68
N LYS A 119 10.32 -15.60 17.82
CA LYS A 119 10.78 -16.93 18.22
C LYS A 119 11.85 -16.85 19.32
N ASN A 120 12.81 -15.95 19.18
CA ASN A 120 13.85 -15.74 20.17
C ASN A 120 13.31 -15.19 21.49
N CYS A 121 12.37 -14.26 21.45
CA CYS A 121 11.71 -13.73 22.64
C CYS A 121 10.96 -14.83 23.40
N ILE A 122 10.15 -15.62 22.75
CA ILE A 122 9.38 -16.71 23.36
C ILE A 122 10.35 -17.76 23.96
N ALA A 123 11.42 -18.11 23.27
CA ALA A 123 12.40 -19.06 23.76
C ALA A 123 13.16 -18.53 25.00
N LYS A 124 13.51 -17.23 25.02
CA LYS A 124 14.32 -16.61 26.08
C LYS A 124 13.47 -16.19 27.30
N TYR A 125 12.20 -15.81 27.08
CA TYR A 125 11.30 -15.29 28.11
C TYR A 125 9.95 -16.04 28.14
N PRO A 126 9.94 -17.36 28.37
CA PRO A 126 8.75 -18.22 28.18
C PRO A 126 7.60 -17.96 29.18
N LEU A 127 7.85 -17.20 30.24
CA LEU A 127 6.85 -16.91 31.28
C LEU A 127 6.19 -15.52 31.14
N HIS A 128 6.44 -14.82 30.02
CA HIS A 128 5.76 -13.55 29.70
C HIS A 128 4.50 -13.80 28.87
N ASN A 129 3.57 -12.85 28.91
CA ASN A 129 2.43 -12.83 28.00
C ASN A 129 2.83 -12.13 26.69
N TYR A 130 2.48 -12.73 25.57
CA TYR A 130 2.76 -12.18 24.24
C TYR A 130 1.45 -11.74 23.60
N GLU A 131 1.43 -10.49 23.13
CA GLU A 131 0.26 -9.83 22.58
C GLU A 131 0.56 -9.30 21.16
N ARG A 132 -0.49 -9.22 20.35
CA ARG A 132 -0.42 -8.67 19.00
C ARG A 132 -0.35 -7.15 19.02
N LEU A 133 0.66 -6.55 18.39
CA LEU A 133 0.75 -5.09 18.24
C LEU A 133 -0.23 -4.57 17.18
N ALA A 134 -0.50 -5.34 16.13
CA ALA A 134 -1.30 -4.93 14.99
C ALA A 134 -2.66 -4.28 15.35
N PRO A 135 -3.48 -4.79 16.29
CA PRO A 135 -4.74 -4.13 16.63
C PRO A 135 -4.58 -2.71 17.20
N LEU A 136 -3.47 -2.41 17.88
CA LEU A 136 -3.16 -1.07 18.36
C LEU A 136 -2.75 -0.16 17.22
N MET A 137 -1.88 -0.63 16.33
CA MET A 137 -1.42 0.12 15.17
C MET A 137 -2.57 0.42 14.19
N HIS A 138 -3.45 -0.56 13.95
CA HIS A 138 -4.61 -0.36 13.09
C HIS A 138 -5.51 0.78 13.59
N ARG A 139 -5.79 0.85 14.90
CA ARG A 139 -6.58 1.95 15.47
C ARG A 139 -5.93 3.33 15.31
N LEU A 140 -4.61 3.40 15.36
CA LEU A 140 -3.87 4.65 15.15
C LEU A 140 -3.86 5.06 13.68
N ARG A 141 -3.60 4.12 12.78
CA ARG A 141 -3.37 4.37 11.35
C ARG A 141 -4.64 4.52 10.52
N ILE A 142 -5.78 3.97 10.97
CA ILE A 142 -7.02 4.00 10.18
C ILE A 142 -7.52 5.42 9.91
N ARG A 143 -7.33 6.34 10.84
CA ARG A 143 -7.70 7.74 10.70
C ARG A 143 -6.47 8.56 10.37
N LYS A 144 -6.48 9.13 9.16
CA LYS A 144 -5.38 9.97 8.67
C LYS A 144 -5.52 11.38 9.23
N ASP A 145 -4.44 11.92 9.73
CA ASP A 145 -4.38 13.31 10.12
C ASP A 145 -4.17 14.24 8.90
N LYS A 146 -4.07 15.55 9.15
CA LYS A 146 -3.95 16.55 8.07
C LYS A 146 -2.62 16.46 7.32
N GLU A 147 -1.55 16.06 8.00
CA GLU A 147 -0.23 15.94 7.38
C GLU A 147 -0.18 14.67 6.52
N GLU A 148 -0.74 13.57 7.01
CA GLU A 148 -0.91 12.33 6.27
C GLU A 148 -1.73 12.53 4.99
N ILE A 149 -2.85 13.27 5.09
CA ILE A 149 -3.68 13.61 3.92
C ILE A 149 -2.90 14.44 2.89
N LYS A 150 -2.04 15.37 3.31
CA LYS A 150 -1.18 16.12 2.39
C LYS A 150 -0.19 15.22 1.64
N MET A 151 0.39 14.25 2.33
CA MET A 151 1.31 13.30 1.70
C MET A 151 0.59 12.40 0.69
N LEU A 152 -0.59 11.88 1.05
CA LEU A 152 -1.46 11.12 0.15
C LEU A 152 -1.86 11.97 -1.07
N GLN A 153 -2.26 13.22 -0.87
CA GLN A 153 -2.61 14.12 -1.97
C GLN A 153 -1.43 14.33 -2.90
N GLN A 154 -0.21 14.52 -2.37
CA GLN A 154 0.99 14.66 -3.19
C GLN A 154 1.28 13.40 -4.02
N ALA A 155 1.11 12.22 -3.44
CA ALA A 155 1.25 10.96 -4.18
C ALA A 155 0.20 10.84 -5.30
N CYS A 156 -1.05 11.24 -5.04
CA CYS A 156 -2.13 11.29 -6.04
C CYS A 156 -1.81 12.31 -7.16
N ASP A 157 -1.33 13.50 -6.83
CA ASP A 157 -0.98 14.54 -7.80
C ASP A 157 0.17 14.10 -8.72
N ILE A 158 1.16 13.41 -8.16
CA ILE A 158 2.26 12.80 -8.94
C ILE A 158 1.71 11.72 -9.88
N THR A 159 0.79 10.88 -9.39
CA THR A 159 0.14 9.83 -10.18
C THR A 159 -0.67 10.44 -11.33
N GLU A 160 -1.45 11.49 -11.07
CA GLU A 160 -2.17 12.23 -12.10
C GLU A 160 -1.23 12.81 -13.17
N SER A 161 -0.11 13.39 -12.75
CA SER A 161 0.90 13.93 -13.67
C SER A 161 1.47 12.83 -14.59
N GLY A 162 1.77 11.66 -14.04
CA GLY A 162 2.18 10.47 -14.78
C GLY A 162 1.12 10.02 -15.77
N PHE A 163 -0.15 9.99 -15.36
CA PHE A 163 -1.27 9.64 -16.23
C PHE A 163 -1.43 10.62 -17.40
N ARG A 164 -1.36 11.92 -17.15
CA ARG A 164 -1.40 12.95 -18.19
C ARG A 164 -0.26 12.80 -19.21
N ARG A 165 0.93 12.44 -18.72
CA ARG A 165 2.08 12.16 -19.58
C ARG A 165 1.83 10.91 -20.42
N ALA A 166 1.36 9.81 -19.84
CA ALA A 166 1.00 8.59 -20.56
C ALA A 166 -0.08 8.84 -21.63
N LEU A 167 -1.13 9.64 -21.30
CA LEU A 167 -2.17 10.03 -22.29
C LEU A 167 -1.61 10.72 -23.53
N ASN A 168 -0.56 11.52 -23.39
CA ASN A 168 0.08 12.21 -24.52
C ASN A 168 1.02 11.31 -25.32
N PHE A 169 1.47 10.21 -24.71
CA PHE A 169 2.43 9.28 -25.32
C PHE A 169 1.76 8.13 -26.05
N VAL A 170 0.66 7.58 -25.49
CA VAL A 170 -0.01 6.37 -25.99
C VAL A 170 -0.54 6.55 -27.40
N LYS A 171 -0.16 5.63 -28.28
CA LYS A 171 -0.62 5.51 -29.66
C LYS A 171 -0.44 4.06 -30.13
N PRO A 172 -1.07 3.64 -31.25
CA PRO A 172 -0.82 2.32 -31.82
C PRO A 172 0.66 2.09 -32.11
N GLY A 173 1.17 0.92 -31.74
CA GLY A 173 2.55 0.50 -31.96
C GLY A 173 3.51 0.77 -30.80
N VAL A 174 3.11 1.48 -29.72
CA VAL A 174 3.94 1.61 -28.52
C VAL A 174 3.88 0.33 -27.67
N GLY A 175 4.96 0.04 -26.96
CA GLY A 175 5.01 -1.08 -26.02
C GLY A 175 4.41 -0.72 -24.65
N GLU A 176 3.81 -1.69 -23.96
CA GLU A 176 3.33 -1.54 -22.58
C GLU A 176 4.47 -1.06 -21.65
N TRP A 177 5.70 -1.58 -21.84
CA TRP A 177 6.90 -1.16 -21.10
C TRP A 177 7.32 0.29 -21.37
N GLU A 178 7.03 0.81 -22.58
CA GLU A 178 7.32 2.22 -22.89
C GLU A 178 6.35 3.14 -22.14
N VAL A 179 5.08 2.73 -22.00
CA VAL A 179 4.10 3.45 -21.17
C VAL A 179 4.51 3.41 -19.70
N GLU A 180 5.00 2.28 -19.20
CA GLU A 180 5.56 2.17 -17.83
C GLU A 180 6.73 3.13 -17.64
N ALA A 181 7.64 3.24 -18.62
CA ALA A 181 8.78 4.15 -18.58
C ALA A 181 8.34 5.63 -18.48
N GLU A 182 7.25 6.01 -19.14
CA GLU A 182 6.69 7.37 -19.06
C GLU A 182 6.19 7.70 -17.64
N TYR A 183 5.52 6.74 -16.96
CA TYR A 183 5.14 6.88 -15.56
C TYR A 183 6.36 6.95 -14.64
N ALA A 184 7.31 6.04 -14.81
CA ALA A 184 8.53 5.98 -14.00
C ALA A 184 9.31 7.30 -14.07
N HIS A 185 9.47 7.85 -15.31
CA HIS A 185 10.10 9.15 -15.51
C HIS A 185 9.41 10.25 -14.70
N GLU A 186 8.07 10.33 -14.78
CA GLU A 186 7.33 11.39 -14.10
C GLU A 186 7.37 11.24 -12.58
N PHE A 187 7.28 10.03 -12.07
CA PHE A 187 7.35 9.74 -10.63
C PHE A 187 8.72 10.14 -10.05
N ILE A 188 9.81 9.68 -10.65
CA ILE A 188 11.17 9.98 -10.20
C ILE A 188 11.47 11.48 -10.29
N ARG A 189 11.03 12.15 -11.35
CA ARG A 189 11.17 13.60 -11.54
C ARG A 189 10.54 14.40 -10.40
N HIS A 190 9.45 13.91 -9.82
CA HIS A 190 8.76 14.52 -8.68
C HIS A 190 9.22 14.01 -7.32
N LYS A 191 10.40 13.38 -7.25
CA LYS A 191 11.02 12.86 -6.02
C LYS A 191 10.27 11.70 -5.36
N SER A 192 9.41 11.01 -6.09
CA SER A 192 8.89 9.72 -5.70
C SER A 192 10.01 8.68 -5.72
N LYS A 193 9.98 7.70 -4.82
CA LYS A 193 10.88 6.54 -4.90
C LYS A 193 10.53 5.62 -6.09
N GLY A 194 9.40 5.84 -6.72
CA GLY A 194 8.89 5.06 -7.85
C GLY A 194 7.44 4.65 -7.67
N PHE A 195 7.11 3.49 -8.18
CA PHE A 195 5.78 2.92 -8.07
C PHE A 195 5.48 2.46 -6.64
N ALA A 196 4.28 2.74 -6.16
CA ALA A 196 3.74 2.26 -4.88
C ALA A 196 3.58 0.72 -4.86
N TYR A 197 3.32 0.14 -6.00
CA TYR A 197 3.19 -1.31 -6.26
C TYR A 197 3.65 -1.60 -7.69
N THR A 198 3.83 -2.88 -8.02
CA THR A 198 4.19 -3.28 -9.39
C THR A 198 3.15 -2.78 -10.38
N PRO A 199 3.50 -1.92 -11.35
CA PRO A 199 2.54 -1.33 -12.27
C PRO A 199 1.89 -2.38 -13.16
N ILE A 200 0.60 -2.21 -13.43
CA ILE A 200 -0.18 -3.03 -14.34
C ILE A 200 -0.52 -2.19 -15.55
N ILE A 201 0.04 -2.54 -16.70
CA ILE A 201 -0.18 -1.84 -17.96
C ILE A 201 -0.53 -2.88 -19.00
N GLY A 202 -1.83 -3.14 -19.15
CA GLY A 202 -2.35 -4.22 -19.99
C GLY A 202 -3.11 -3.73 -21.19
N SER A 203 -2.67 -4.09 -22.40
CA SER A 203 -3.34 -3.80 -23.67
C SER A 203 -4.18 -4.98 -24.16
N GLY A 204 -5.35 -4.70 -24.72
CA GLY A 204 -6.22 -5.71 -25.33
C GLY A 204 -6.59 -6.83 -24.37
N LYS A 205 -6.19 -8.07 -24.63
CA LYS A 205 -6.49 -9.23 -23.79
C LYS A 205 -5.77 -9.19 -22.43
N ASN A 206 -4.62 -8.55 -22.33
CA ASN A 206 -3.86 -8.43 -21.09
C ASN A 206 -4.62 -7.60 -20.04
N ALA A 207 -5.44 -6.65 -20.48
CA ALA A 207 -6.33 -5.87 -19.61
C ALA A 207 -7.40 -6.71 -18.91
N LEU A 208 -7.56 -7.99 -19.26
CA LEU A 208 -8.50 -8.92 -18.62
C LEU A 208 -7.86 -9.74 -17.48
N CYS A 209 -6.55 -9.63 -17.30
CA CYS A 209 -5.83 -10.23 -16.17
C CYS A 209 -5.65 -9.16 -15.08
N LEU A 210 -6.29 -9.36 -13.91
CA LEU A 210 -6.32 -8.37 -12.84
C LEU A 210 -4.93 -8.00 -12.30
N HIS A 211 -4.00 -8.94 -12.26
CA HIS A 211 -2.62 -8.70 -11.82
C HIS A 211 -1.63 -9.06 -12.94
N TYR A 212 -1.83 -8.43 -14.11
CA TYR A 212 -0.90 -8.53 -15.23
C TYR A 212 0.31 -7.63 -14.98
N MET A 213 1.49 -8.22 -14.83
CA MET A 213 2.72 -7.49 -14.44
C MET A 213 3.84 -7.60 -15.47
N GLU A 214 3.66 -8.36 -16.54
CA GLU A 214 4.69 -8.55 -17.56
C GLU A 214 4.92 -7.30 -18.41
N ASN A 215 3.87 -6.51 -18.68
CA ASN A 215 3.91 -5.27 -19.43
C ASN A 215 4.76 -5.36 -20.71
N ASN A 216 4.61 -6.45 -21.50
CA ASN A 216 5.55 -6.81 -22.55
C ASN A 216 4.96 -6.89 -23.94
N GLN A 217 3.72 -6.44 -24.14
CA GLN A 217 3.05 -6.48 -25.45
C GLN A 217 2.99 -5.11 -26.12
N ILE A 218 2.74 -5.13 -27.42
CA ILE A 218 2.51 -3.91 -28.22
C ILE A 218 1.04 -3.51 -28.11
N CYS A 219 0.79 -2.23 -27.92
CA CYS A 219 -0.54 -1.62 -27.93
C CYS A 219 -1.06 -1.53 -29.37
N GLU A 220 -2.04 -2.37 -29.71
CA GLU A 220 -2.60 -2.44 -31.07
C GLU A 220 -3.66 -1.36 -31.31
N ASP A 221 -3.85 -0.96 -32.59
CA ASP A 221 -4.92 -0.05 -32.98
C ASP A 221 -6.31 -0.63 -32.66
N GLY A 222 -7.17 0.20 -32.07
CA GLY A 222 -8.52 -0.20 -31.65
C GLY A 222 -8.59 -0.99 -30.33
N ALA A 223 -7.46 -1.38 -29.75
CA ALA A 223 -7.43 -2.01 -28.42
C ALA A 223 -7.69 -0.99 -27.31
N MET A 224 -8.10 -1.49 -26.15
CA MET A 224 -8.14 -0.74 -24.88
C MET A 224 -6.84 -0.99 -24.11
N LEU A 225 -6.32 0.05 -23.47
CA LEU A 225 -5.18 -0.01 -22.56
C LEU A 225 -5.66 0.29 -21.14
N LEU A 226 -5.52 -0.67 -20.26
CA LEU A 226 -5.73 -0.51 -18.81
C LEU A 226 -4.39 -0.14 -18.18
N MET A 227 -4.39 0.88 -17.34
CA MET A 227 -3.24 1.31 -16.56
C MET A 227 -3.68 1.40 -15.10
N ASP A 228 -3.10 0.55 -14.27
CA ASP A 228 -3.29 0.51 -12.82
C ASP A 228 -1.95 0.79 -12.17
N VAL A 229 -1.80 2.01 -11.68
CA VAL A 229 -0.53 2.58 -11.26
C VAL A 229 -0.74 3.54 -10.10
N GLY A 230 0.25 3.62 -9.22
CA GLY A 230 0.30 4.59 -8.14
C GLY A 230 1.73 5.04 -7.87
N ALA A 231 1.93 6.31 -7.57
CA ALA A 231 3.20 6.83 -7.08
C ALA A 231 3.29 6.64 -5.56
N GLU A 232 4.50 6.37 -5.08
CA GLU A 232 4.85 6.52 -3.68
C GLU A 232 5.41 7.93 -3.45
N TYR A 233 5.05 8.59 -2.35
CA TYR A 233 5.69 9.85 -1.94
C TYR A 233 5.85 9.91 -0.42
N GLY A 234 7.08 9.93 0.04
CA GLY A 234 7.41 9.94 1.48
C GLY A 234 6.85 8.74 2.24
N ASN A 235 6.86 7.57 1.61
CA ASN A 235 6.24 6.30 2.03
C ASN A 235 4.70 6.26 1.99
N TRP A 236 4.02 7.33 1.55
CA TRP A 236 2.58 7.34 1.32
C TRP A 236 2.28 6.96 -0.12
N ASN A 237 1.22 6.18 -0.32
CA ASN A 237 0.94 5.53 -1.60
C ASN A 237 -0.32 6.09 -2.25
N ALA A 238 -0.28 6.27 -3.56
CA ALA A 238 -1.46 6.47 -4.39
C ALA A 238 -1.84 5.17 -5.10
N ASP A 239 -3.09 5.11 -5.57
CA ASP A 239 -3.63 4.00 -6.34
C ASP A 239 -4.66 4.53 -7.34
N MET A 240 -4.44 4.28 -8.63
CA MET A 240 -5.32 4.79 -9.67
C MET A 240 -5.38 3.86 -10.87
N THR A 241 -6.57 3.36 -11.19
CA THR A 241 -6.80 2.64 -12.44
C THR A 241 -7.55 3.50 -13.46
N ARG A 242 -7.08 3.52 -14.71
CA ARG A 242 -7.75 4.13 -15.87
C ARG A 242 -7.60 3.24 -17.10
N THR A 243 -8.67 3.18 -17.91
CA THR A 243 -8.68 2.43 -19.17
C THR A 243 -9.01 3.38 -20.31
N ILE A 244 -8.17 3.39 -21.35
CA ILE A 244 -8.31 4.30 -22.51
C ILE A 244 -8.20 3.52 -23.83
N PRO A 245 -8.79 4.03 -24.93
CA PRO A 245 -8.50 3.46 -26.25
C PRO A 245 -7.10 3.86 -26.71
N VAL A 246 -6.33 2.90 -27.21
CA VAL A 246 -4.94 3.09 -27.65
C VAL A 246 -4.82 4.18 -28.74
N ASN A 247 -5.78 4.24 -29.66
CA ASN A 247 -5.81 5.23 -30.75
C ASN A 247 -6.54 6.54 -30.40
N GLY A 248 -6.91 6.75 -29.12
CA GLY A 248 -7.63 7.94 -28.65
C GLY A 248 -9.11 8.01 -29.05
N LYS A 249 -9.66 6.97 -29.69
CA LYS A 249 -11.06 6.93 -30.15
C LYS A 249 -11.80 5.69 -29.65
N PHE A 250 -12.85 5.90 -28.87
CA PHE A 250 -13.74 4.82 -28.48
C PHE A 250 -14.60 4.38 -29.67
N SER A 251 -14.72 3.07 -29.90
CA SER A 251 -15.85 2.53 -30.64
C SER A 251 -17.16 2.73 -29.83
N ASP A 252 -18.31 2.61 -30.49
CA ASP A 252 -19.60 2.81 -29.80
C ASP A 252 -19.78 1.81 -28.62
N ARG A 253 -19.34 0.56 -28.78
CA ARG A 253 -19.41 -0.44 -27.72
C ARG A 253 -18.44 -0.11 -26.58
N GLN A 254 -17.21 0.25 -26.87
CA GLN A 254 -16.23 0.66 -25.86
C GLN A 254 -16.73 1.87 -25.06
N ARG A 255 -17.30 2.87 -25.76
CA ARG A 255 -17.88 4.07 -25.15
C ARG A 255 -19.04 3.73 -24.23
N ALA A 256 -19.95 2.84 -24.66
CA ALA A 256 -21.08 2.42 -23.85
C ALA A 256 -20.61 1.77 -22.55
N VAL A 257 -19.67 0.81 -22.62
CA VAL A 257 -19.12 0.15 -21.43
C VAL A 257 -18.36 1.13 -20.53
N TYR A 258 -17.53 1.99 -21.10
CA TYR A 258 -16.79 3.01 -20.35
C TYR A 258 -17.73 3.94 -19.57
N ASN A 259 -18.81 4.41 -20.22
CA ASN A 259 -19.80 5.30 -19.59
C ASN A 259 -20.57 4.60 -18.46
N SER A 260 -20.88 3.31 -18.61
CA SER A 260 -21.52 2.52 -17.54
C SER A 260 -20.60 2.40 -16.32
N VAL A 261 -19.30 2.05 -16.53
CA VAL A 261 -18.33 2.01 -15.44
C VAL A 261 -18.15 3.38 -14.77
N LEU A 262 -18.07 4.45 -15.55
CA LEU A 262 -17.98 5.82 -15.03
C LEU A 262 -19.23 6.20 -14.21
N THR A 263 -20.41 5.78 -14.64
CA THR A 263 -21.68 5.99 -13.91
C THR A 263 -21.63 5.28 -12.55
N VAL A 264 -21.18 4.02 -12.52
CA VAL A 264 -21.02 3.28 -11.26
C VAL A 264 -20.02 3.97 -10.35
N MET A 265 -18.85 4.35 -10.86
CA MET A 265 -17.82 5.05 -10.09
C MET A 265 -18.37 6.34 -9.44
N ARG A 266 -19.14 7.16 -10.19
CA ARG A 266 -19.74 8.38 -9.67
C ARG A 266 -20.77 8.10 -8.59
N LYS A 267 -21.67 7.14 -8.79
CA LYS A 267 -22.66 6.70 -7.79
C LYS A 267 -21.97 6.19 -6.51
N CYS A 268 -20.88 5.41 -6.66
CA CYS A 268 -20.09 4.94 -5.53
C CYS A 268 -19.46 6.11 -4.76
N ASN A 269 -18.93 7.10 -5.47
CA ASN A 269 -18.34 8.29 -4.83
C ASN A 269 -19.40 9.11 -4.05
N GLU A 270 -20.64 9.20 -4.53
CA GLU A 270 -21.74 9.90 -3.86
C GLU A 270 -22.15 9.25 -2.53
N ILE A 271 -22.03 7.92 -2.42
CA ILE A 271 -22.36 7.18 -1.20
C ILE A 271 -21.18 7.00 -0.24
N MET A 272 -19.95 7.28 -0.69
CA MET A 272 -18.76 7.21 0.15
C MET A 272 -18.75 8.39 1.13
N ARG A 273 -19.19 8.13 2.34
CA ARG A 273 -19.27 9.14 3.41
C ARG A 273 -19.06 8.51 4.78
N PRO A 274 -18.68 9.31 5.77
CA PRO A 274 -18.52 8.82 7.14
C PRO A 274 -19.76 8.09 7.65
N GLY A 275 -19.55 6.96 8.32
CA GLY A 275 -20.59 6.16 8.91
C GLY A 275 -21.13 5.01 8.04
N ILE A 276 -20.76 4.93 6.74
CA ILE A 276 -21.11 3.76 5.94
C ILE A 276 -20.18 2.57 6.28
N LEU A 277 -20.76 1.38 6.42
CA LEU A 277 -19.99 0.16 6.59
C LEU A 277 -19.35 -0.29 5.25
N PRO A 278 -18.13 -0.78 5.23
CA PRO A 278 -17.48 -1.31 4.03
C PRO A 278 -18.34 -2.37 3.30
N ALA A 279 -19.01 -3.24 4.05
CA ALA A 279 -19.89 -4.27 3.51
C ALA A 279 -21.12 -3.66 2.80
N ASP A 280 -21.73 -2.61 3.38
CA ASP A 280 -22.86 -1.93 2.78
C ASP A 280 -22.46 -1.15 1.52
N TYR A 281 -21.30 -0.51 1.57
CA TYR A 281 -20.70 0.14 0.41
C TYR A 281 -20.47 -0.84 -0.73
N GLN A 282 -19.83 -1.97 -0.46
CA GLN A 282 -19.58 -3.05 -1.43
C GLN A 282 -20.91 -3.56 -2.03
N LYS A 283 -21.91 -3.82 -1.19
CA LYS A 283 -23.23 -4.27 -1.63
C LYS A 283 -23.86 -3.26 -2.60
N LYS A 284 -23.87 -1.97 -2.26
CA LYS A 284 -24.39 -0.90 -3.11
C LYS A 284 -23.65 -0.79 -4.44
N SER A 285 -22.33 -0.90 -4.41
CA SER A 285 -21.52 -0.87 -5.61
C SER A 285 -21.85 -2.02 -6.56
N VAL A 286 -22.07 -3.22 -6.03
CA VAL A 286 -22.52 -4.39 -6.80
C VAL A 286 -23.91 -4.17 -7.41
N GLU A 287 -24.86 -3.62 -6.64
CA GLU A 287 -26.20 -3.26 -7.14
C GLU A 287 -26.13 -2.25 -8.31
N PHE A 288 -25.30 -1.22 -8.21
CA PHE A 288 -25.10 -0.25 -9.28
C PHE A 288 -24.49 -0.90 -10.54
N MET A 289 -23.50 -1.77 -10.35
CA MET A 289 -22.87 -2.48 -11.46
C MET A 289 -23.87 -3.43 -12.16
N GLU A 290 -24.67 -4.17 -11.41
CA GLU A 290 -25.67 -5.07 -11.98
C GLU A 290 -26.67 -4.31 -12.85
N GLN A 291 -27.15 -3.14 -12.38
CA GLN A 291 -28.06 -2.29 -13.16
C GLN A 291 -27.42 -1.86 -14.50
N GLU A 292 -26.18 -1.43 -14.48
CA GLU A 292 -25.47 -1.02 -15.71
C GLU A 292 -25.19 -2.21 -16.64
N LEU A 293 -24.90 -3.39 -16.11
CA LEU A 293 -24.73 -4.60 -16.92
C LEU A 293 -26.03 -5.06 -17.59
N ILE A 294 -27.18 -4.83 -16.96
CA ILE A 294 -28.50 -5.05 -17.57
C ILE A 294 -28.72 -4.04 -18.71
N ILE A 295 -28.44 -2.76 -18.49
CA ILE A 295 -28.56 -1.70 -19.52
C ILE A 295 -27.66 -2.03 -20.73
N LEU A 296 -26.46 -2.56 -20.51
CA LEU A 296 -25.54 -2.97 -21.56
C LEU A 296 -25.98 -4.26 -22.28
N GLY A 297 -27.02 -4.95 -21.82
CA GLY A 297 -27.48 -6.23 -22.34
C GLY A 297 -26.52 -7.40 -22.07
N LEU A 298 -25.66 -7.28 -21.04
CA LEU A 298 -24.72 -8.31 -20.62
C LEU A 298 -25.35 -9.29 -19.62
N ILE A 299 -26.36 -8.84 -18.87
CA ILE A 299 -27.18 -9.65 -17.97
C ILE A 299 -28.64 -9.44 -18.37
N ASN A 300 -29.41 -10.54 -18.40
CA ASN A 300 -30.85 -10.44 -18.61
C ASN A 300 -31.54 -9.99 -17.31
N ALA A 301 -32.51 -9.06 -17.41
CA ALA A 301 -33.18 -8.49 -16.23
C ALA A 301 -34.04 -9.51 -15.48
N ASP A 302 -34.65 -10.49 -16.18
CA ASP A 302 -35.45 -11.54 -15.55
C ASP A 302 -34.56 -12.56 -14.84
N ASP A 303 -33.42 -12.92 -15.46
CA ASP A 303 -32.44 -13.80 -14.85
C ASP A 303 -31.84 -13.15 -13.58
N ALA A 304 -31.57 -11.84 -13.61
CA ALA A 304 -31.07 -11.10 -12.44
C ALA A 304 -32.07 -11.09 -11.28
N ARG A 305 -33.37 -11.00 -11.57
CA ARG A 305 -34.43 -11.06 -10.53
C ARG A 305 -34.60 -12.45 -9.92
N ASN A 306 -34.28 -13.50 -10.66
CA ASN A 306 -34.49 -14.90 -10.27
C ASN A 306 -33.18 -15.60 -9.88
N GLN A 307 -32.03 -14.89 -9.83
CA GLN A 307 -30.73 -15.45 -9.48
C GLN A 307 -30.66 -15.87 -8.01
N SER A 308 -29.77 -16.80 -7.71
CA SER A 308 -29.43 -17.21 -6.35
C SER A 308 -28.40 -16.25 -5.77
N ASP A 309 -28.52 -15.90 -4.48
CA ASP A 309 -27.54 -15.08 -3.75
C ASP A 309 -26.13 -15.72 -3.74
N ASP A 310 -26.02 -17.05 -3.79
CA ASP A 310 -24.74 -17.77 -3.81
C ASP A 310 -23.97 -17.60 -5.12
N LYS A 311 -24.65 -17.31 -6.23
CA LYS A 311 -24.06 -17.20 -7.58
C LYS A 311 -24.60 -15.99 -8.34
N PRO A 312 -24.34 -14.78 -7.88
CA PRO A 312 -24.86 -13.60 -8.55
C PRO A 312 -24.21 -13.43 -9.93
N LEU A 313 -25.05 -13.16 -10.95
CA LEU A 313 -24.65 -13.03 -12.35
C LEU A 313 -23.61 -11.93 -12.58
N VAL A 314 -23.68 -10.87 -11.78
CA VAL A 314 -22.74 -9.73 -11.79
C VAL A 314 -21.29 -10.20 -11.60
N LYS A 315 -21.06 -11.28 -10.83
CA LYS A 315 -19.69 -11.82 -10.57
C LYS A 315 -18.97 -12.30 -11.81
N LYS A 316 -19.66 -12.57 -12.90
CA LYS A 316 -19.06 -12.89 -14.20
C LYS A 316 -18.25 -11.70 -14.75
N TYR A 317 -18.67 -10.49 -14.50
CA TYR A 317 -18.09 -9.27 -15.04
C TYR A 317 -17.45 -8.38 -13.98
N PHE A 318 -17.86 -8.52 -12.72
CA PHE A 318 -17.40 -7.74 -11.59
C PHE A 318 -17.12 -8.64 -10.39
N MET A 319 -15.95 -9.25 -10.39
CA MET A 319 -15.58 -10.37 -9.51
C MET A 319 -14.79 -9.96 -8.27
N HIS A 320 -14.28 -8.72 -8.20
CA HIS A 320 -13.42 -8.23 -7.12
C HIS A 320 -14.15 -7.24 -6.19
N GLY A 321 -13.47 -6.85 -5.11
CA GLY A 321 -13.93 -5.78 -4.22
C GLY A 321 -13.78 -4.39 -4.88
N THR A 322 -14.50 -3.39 -4.35
CA THR A 322 -14.57 -2.05 -4.95
C THR A 322 -13.63 -1.04 -4.33
N SER A 323 -13.17 -1.27 -3.10
CA SER A 323 -12.38 -0.28 -2.37
C SER A 323 -11.58 -0.89 -1.25
N HIS A 324 -10.56 -0.16 -0.86
CA HIS A 324 -9.73 -0.40 0.33
C HIS A 324 -9.23 0.93 0.88
N HIS A 325 -8.75 0.92 2.10
CA HIS A 325 -8.06 2.08 2.66
C HIS A 325 -6.71 2.29 1.95
N LEU A 326 -6.27 3.53 1.93
CA LEU A 326 -5.02 3.97 1.33
C LEU A 326 -4.18 4.69 2.37
N GLY A 327 -2.86 4.49 2.37
CA GLY A 327 -1.97 5.10 3.35
C GLY A 327 -0.50 4.76 3.13
N LEU A 328 0.18 4.42 4.21
CA LEU A 328 1.55 3.92 4.19
C LEU A 328 1.64 2.54 3.51
N ASP A 329 0.59 1.77 3.55
CA ASP A 329 0.40 0.60 2.69
C ASP A 329 -0.62 0.95 1.59
N VAL A 330 -0.46 0.40 0.38
CA VAL A 330 -1.44 0.61 -0.72
C VAL A 330 -2.79 0.05 -0.31
N HIS A 331 -2.84 -1.20 0.15
CA HIS A 331 -3.97 -1.77 0.87
C HIS A 331 -3.73 -1.52 2.36
N ASP A 332 -4.07 -0.32 2.83
CA ASP A 332 -3.78 0.07 4.20
C ASP A 332 -4.67 -0.64 5.22
N VAL A 333 -4.27 -0.56 6.48
CA VAL A 333 -4.96 -1.18 7.59
C VAL A 333 -6.44 -0.80 7.62
N SER A 334 -7.30 -1.80 7.76
CA SER A 334 -8.75 -1.66 7.71
C SER A 334 -9.40 -2.67 8.66
N PRO A 335 -9.93 -2.26 9.80
CA PRO A 335 -10.85 -3.09 10.56
C PRO A 335 -12.14 -3.23 9.76
N SER A 336 -12.42 -4.44 9.29
CA SER A 336 -13.53 -4.78 8.38
C SER A 336 -14.92 -4.54 8.99
N GLU A 337 -15.00 -4.38 10.30
CA GLU A 337 -16.26 -4.26 11.06
C GLU A 337 -16.59 -2.82 11.48
N GLU A 338 -15.68 -1.87 11.27
CA GLU A 338 -15.90 -0.47 11.64
C GLU A 338 -16.37 0.33 10.41
N PRO A 339 -17.30 1.31 10.59
CA PRO A 339 -17.69 2.20 9.52
C PRO A 339 -16.54 3.11 9.09
N PHE A 340 -16.57 3.58 7.84
CA PHE A 340 -15.64 4.60 7.39
C PHE A 340 -15.72 5.82 8.29
N ALA A 341 -14.58 6.22 8.83
CA ALA A 341 -14.47 7.37 9.73
C ALA A 341 -14.55 8.70 8.97
N ALA A 342 -14.92 9.75 9.70
CA ALA A 342 -14.87 11.11 9.20
C ALA A 342 -13.43 11.66 9.16
#